data_fec4d7fae31dbfff3f7f8f52ee8372da
#
_entry.id   fec4d7fae31dbfff3f7f8f52ee8372da
#
_cell.length_a   1.000
_cell.length_b   1.000
_cell.length_c   1.000
_cell.angle_alpha   90.00
_cell.angle_beta   90.00
_cell.angle_gamma   90.00
#
_symmetry.space_group_name_H-M   'P 1'
#
loop_
_entity.id
_entity.type
_entity.pdbx_description
1 polymer ?
#
loop_
_entity_poly.entity_id
_entity_poly.type
_entity_poly.pdbx_seq_one_letter_code
_entity_poly.pdbx_strand_id
1 'polypeptide(L)'
;KYGGGAELLAKLYASIGGNVQSFLYGPMSTQPLGWFKKPINTPADLQGLNMRFFGLGANVMEKMGVSTSQLPGGEIFGELEKGAIDATEFSQPAIDQRLGLHKIAKYNYFPGWHQQSTVFELLVNKDEWANMSPSNQAILENTCKASMTNSIAEGEAMQFDVMANAKKNGVEIRY
;
A
#
# COMPACT_ATOMS: atom_id res chain seq x y z
N LYS A 1 -19.29 -5.61 -6.81
CA LYS A 1 -20.39 -5.67 -7.78
C LYS A 1 -21.69 -6.12 -7.13
N TYR A 2 -21.68 -7.22 -6.40
CA TYR A 2 -22.91 -7.82 -5.84
C TYR A 2 -23.33 -7.25 -4.48
N GLY A 3 -22.48 -6.50 -3.80
CA GLY A 3 -22.75 -5.90 -2.48
C GLY A 3 -23.09 -4.41 -2.50
N GLY A 4 -23.34 -3.80 -3.68
CA GLY A 4 -23.68 -2.37 -3.79
C GLY A 4 -22.48 -1.41 -3.66
N GLY A 5 -21.25 -1.92 -3.45
CA GLY A 5 -20.07 -1.08 -3.25
C GLY A 5 -19.75 -0.15 -4.43
N ALA A 6 -19.91 -0.62 -5.67
CA ALA A 6 -19.68 0.20 -6.85
C ALA A 6 -20.68 1.37 -6.95
N GLU A 7 -21.93 1.15 -6.56
CA GLU A 7 -22.96 2.20 -6.53
C GLU A 7 -22.67 3.23 -5.44
N LEU A 8 -22.24 2.79 -4.26
CA LEU A 8 -21.84 3.69 -3.16
C LEU A 8 -20.64 4.54 -3.56
N LEU A 9 -19.64 3.94 -4.20
CA LEU A 9 -18.47 4.64 -4.69
C LEU A 9 -18.83 5.70 -5.75
N ALA A 10 -19.71 5.36 -6.69
CA ALA A 10 -20.20 6.31 -7.68
C ALA A 10 -20.94 7.50 -7.03
N LYS A 11 -21.76 7.23 -5.99
CA LYS A 11 -22.43 8.28 -5.21
C LYS A 11 -21.44 9.15 -4.45
N LEU A 12 -20.39 8.55 -3.88
CA LEU A 12 -19.32 9.29 -3.20
C LEU A 12 -18.65 10.27 -4.16
N TYR A 13 -18.19 9.80 -5.33
CA TYR A 13 -17.57 10.69 -6.32
C TYR A 13 -18.51 11.81 -6.75
N ALA A 14 -19.78 11.50 -7.00
CA ALA A 14 -20.76 12.50 -7.34
C ALA A 14 -20.96 13.55 -6.23
N SER A 15 -20.94 13.12 -4.96
CA SER A 15 -21.14 14.03 -3.80
C SER A 15 -20.01 15.02 -3.59
N ILE A 16 -18.80 14.69 -4.04
CA ILE A 16 -17.62 15.58 -3.97
C ILE A 16 -17.36 16.33 -5.28
N GLY A 17 -18.28 16.29 -6.23
CA GLY A 17 -18.17 16.97 -7.52
C GLY A 17 -17.25 16.25 -8.53
N GLY A 18 -16.92 14.99 -8.29
CA GLY A 18 -16.07 14.20 -9.17
C GLY A 18 -16.78 13.76 -10.44
N ASN A 19 -16.35 14.26 -11.60
CA ASN A 19 -16.86 13.84 -12.91
C ASN A 19 -16.09 12.62 -13.43
N VAL A 20 -16.15 11.50 -12.69
CA VAL A 20 -15.36 10.30 -13.00
C VAL A 20 -16.21 9.04 -13.06
N GLN A 21 -15.85 8.15 -13.99
CA GLN A 21 -16.26 6.76 -14.07
C GLN A 21 -15.13 5.91 -13.48
N SER A 22 -15.43 5.17 -12.42
CA SER A 22 -14.45 4.36 -11.69
C SER A 22 -14.55 2.88 -12.07
N PHE A 23 -13.38 2.23 -12.19
CA PHE A 23 -13.23 0.79 -12.40
C PHE A 23 -12.20 0.24 -11.43
N LEU A 24 -12.60 -0.71 -10.58
CA LEU A 24 -11.68 -1.42 -9.71
C LEU A 24 -10.86 -2.43 -10.53
N TYR A 25 -9.54 -2.45 -10.36
CA TYR A 25 -8.69 -3.33 -11.18
C TYR A 25 -7.55 -4.04 -10.42
N GLY A 26 -7.14 -3.54 -9.27
CA GLY A 26 -5.93 -4.04 -8.60
C GLY A 26 -6.11 -4.19 -7.10
N PRO A 27 -6.75 -5.27 -6.60
CA PRO A 27 -6.76 -5.55 -5.19
C PRO A 27 -5.39 -6.04 -4.72
N MET A 28 -5.03 -5.62 -3.52
CA MET A 28 -3.86 -6.07 -2.78
C MET A 28 -4.30 -6.60 -1.42
N SER A 29 -3.63 -7.63 -0.95
CA SER A 29 -3.78 -8.13 0.43
C SER A 29 -3.06 -7.24 1.45
N THR A 30 -3.10 -7.67 2.70
CA THR A 30 -2.48 -6.96 3.82
C THR A 30 -1.01 -6.68 3.60
N GLN A 31 -0.60 -5.43 3.81
CA GLN A 31 0.82 -5.09 3.87
C GLN A 31 1.40 -5.32 5.28
N PRO A 32 2.74 -5.39 5.44
CA PRO A 32 3.36 -5.42 6.77
C PRO A 32 3.13 -4.11 7.53
N LEU A 33 3.31 -4.13 8.85
CA LEU A 33 3.30 -2.94 9.69
C LEU A 33 4.38 -1.94 9.22
N GLY A 34 5.53 -2.47 8.84
CA GLY A 34 6.60 -1.65 8.29
C GLY A 34 7.99 -2.25 8.49
N TRP A 35 8.95 -1.44 8.10
CA TRP A 35 10.38 -1.70 8.13
C TRP A 35 11.04 -0.82 9.19
N PHE A 36 11.85 -1.44 10.04
CA PHE A 36 12.51 -0.78 11.16
C PHE A 36 14.01 -1.03 11.13
N LYS A 37 14.81 -0.02 11.46
CA LYS A 37 16.27 -0.16 11.61
C LYS A 37 16.64 -0.92 12.87
N LYS A 38 15.85 -0.77 13.92
CA LYS A 38 16.03 -1.42 15.23
C LYS A 38 14.84 -2.30 15.55
N PRO A 39 15.02 -3.33 16.36
CA PRO A 39 13.90 -4.15 16.79
C PRO A 39 12.97 -3.37 17.72
N ILE A 40 11.69 -3.60 17.58
CA ILE A 40 10.62 -3.12 18.46
C ILE A 40 10.14 -4.33 19.25
N ASN A 41 10.44 -4.39 20.52
CA ASN A 41 10.07 -5.51 21.38
C ASN A 41 8.90 -5.16 22.30
N THR A 42 8.73 -3.87 22.60
CA THR A 42 7.68 -3.34 23.48
C THR A 42 7.09 -2.06 22.89
N PRO A 43 5.90 -1.65 23.29
CA PRO A 43 5.34 -0.35 22.92
C PRO A 43 6.23 0.84 23.31
N ALA A 44 7.07 0.70 24.35
CA ALA A 44 7.99 1.74 24.77
C ALA A 44 9.09 2.03 23.71
N ASP A 45 9.43 1.04 22.90
CA ASP A 45 10.43 1.19 21.83
C ASP A 45 9.93 2.09 20.66
N LEU A 46 8.63 2.39 20.64
CA LEU A 46 8.03 3.32 19.68
C LEU A 46 8.18 4.79 20.09
N GLN A 47 8.46 5.06 21.37
CA GLN A 47 8.52 6.43 21.88
C GLN A 47 9.67 7.20 21.24
N GLY A 48 9.33 8.32 20.59
CA GLY A 48 10.29 9.20 19.93
C GLY A 48 10.85 8.64 18.60
N LEU A 49 10.34 7.53 18.10
CA LEU A 49 10.72 6.98 16.80
C LEU A 49 10.27 7.91 15.69
N ASN A 50 11.14 8.24 14.76
CA ASN A 50 10.76 8.98 13.55
C ASN A 50 10.36 7.97 12.46
N MET A 51 9.10 8.01 12.03
CA MET A 51 8.58 7.02 11.09
C MET A 51 7.78 7.67 9.95
N ARG A 52 8.05 7.26 8.74
CA ARG A 52 7.15 7.57 7.63
C ARG A 52 5.91 6.70 7.78
N PHE A 53 4.74 7.34 7.90
CA PHE A 53 3.46 6.67 8.04
C PHE A 53 2.34 7.49 7.40
N PHE A 54 1.39 6.84 6.73
CA PHE A 54 0.33 7.52 5.98
C PHE A 54 -1.05 7.38 6.63
N GLY A 55 -1.91 8.38 6.33
CA GLY A 55 -3.34 8.35 6.58
C GLY A 55 -3.71 8.25 8.06
N LEU A 56 -4.84 7.63 8.35
CA LEU A 56 -5.37 7.48 9.72
C LEU A 56 -4.46 6.65 10.62
N GLY A 57 -3.66 5.76 10.02
CA GLY A 57 -2.67 4.99 10.77
C GLY A 57 -1.59 5.86 11.41
N ALA A 58 -1.20 6.96 10.77
CA ALA A 58 -0.26 7.93 11.35
C ALA A 58 -0.78 8.50 12.66
N ASN A 59 -2.06 8.89 12.71
CA ASN A 59 -2.69 9.43 13.93
C ASN A 59 -2.66 8.43 15.11
N VAL A 60 -2.75 7.12 14.81
CA VAL A 60 -2.64 6.07 15.83
C VAL A 60 -1.20 5.97 16.32
N MET A 61 -0.24 5.93 15.40
CA MET A 61 1.18 5.86 15.73
C MET A 61 1.64 7.07 16.56
N GLU A 62 1.15 8.27 16.25
CA GLU A 62 1.41 9.48 17.03
C GLU A 62 0.91 9.37 18.49
N LYS A 63 -0.27 8.79 18.68
CA LYS A 63 -0.78 8.50 20.04
C LYS A 63 0.05 7.47 20.78
N MET A 64 0.80 6.65 20.07
CA MET A 64 1.77 5.70 20.61
C MET A 64 3.16 6.32 20.83
N GLY A 65 3.32 7.63 20.58
CA GLY A 65 4.57 8.36 20.81
C GLY A 65 5.54 8.38 19.63
N VAL A 66 5.11 7.93 18.44
CA VAL A 66 5.88 8.01 17.20
C VAL A 66 5.77 9.41 16.61
N SER A 67 6.87 9.95 16.10
CA SER A 67 6.88 11.16 15.28
C SER A 67 6.68 10.75 13.82
N THR A 68 5.52 11.07 13.23
CA THR A 68 5.20 10.64 11.86
C THR A 68 5.50 11.72 10.83
N SER A 69 5.85 11.28 9.61
CA SER A 69 6.01 12.13 8.44
C SER A 69 5.39 11.46 7.21
N GLN A 70 4.94 12.27 6.26
CA GLN A 70 4.40 11.78 4.98
C GLN A 70 5.41 12.07 3.88
N LEU A 71 6.13 11.04 3.46
CA LEU A 71 7.13 11.13 2.39
C LEU A 71 6.68 10.33 1.17
N PRO A 72 6.88 10.85 -0.05
CA PRO A 72 6.72 10.08 -1.27
C PRO A 72 7.61 8.84 -1.29
N GLY A 73 7.15 7.75 -1.92
CA GLY A 73 7.88 6.48 -1.93
C GLY A 73 9.33 6.59 -2.42
N GLY A 74 9.59 7.44 -3.42
CA GLY A 74 10.94 7.65 -3.96
C GLY A 74 11.93 8.32 -3.00
N GLU A 75 11.45 8.97 -1.95
CA GLU A 75 12.28 9.66 -0.96
C GLU A 75 12.63 8.78 0.25
N ILE A 76 11.86 7.72 0.49
CA ILE A 76 11.95 6.89 1.71
C ILE A 76 13.36 6.32 1.90
N PHE A 77 13.96 5.76 0.84
CA PHE A 77 15.29 5.15 0.93
C PHE A 77 16.34 6.16 1.40
N GLY A 78 16.35 7.35 0.78
CA GLY A 78 17.30 8.42 1.13
C GLY A 78 17.13 8.94 2.55
N GLU A 79 15.89 9.08 3.02
CA GLU A 79 15.61 9.57 4.37
C GLU A 79 15.92 8.51 5.44
N LEU A 80 15.72 7.23 5.14
CA LEU A 80 16.23 6.13 5.96
C LEU A 80 17.76 6.15 6.00
N GLU A 81 18.42 6.27 4.86
CA GLU A 81 19.90 6.25 4.76
C GLU A 81 20.55 7.38 5.55
N LYS A 82 20.03 8.59 5.42
CA LYS A 82 20.50 9.77 6.17
C LYS A 82 20.22 9.72 7.67
N GLY A 83 19.28 8.86 8.09
CA GLY A 83 18.82 8.79 9.48
C GLY A 83 17.78 9.83 9.87
N ALA A 84 17.14 10.48 8.90
CA ALA A 84 16.02 11.41 9.15
C ALA A 84 14.78 10.65 9.63
N ILE A 85 14.59 9.41 9.17
CA ILE A 85 13.61 8.47 9.70
C ILE A 85 14.27 7.16 10.15
N ASP A 86 13.68 6.52 11.15
CA ASP A 86 14.12 5.26 11.74
C ASP A 86 13.35 4.06 11.21
N ALA A 87 12.13 4.32 10.72
CA ALA A 87 11.21 3.31 10.23
C ALA A 87 10.30 3.86 9.13
N THR A 88 9.67 2.97 8.40
CA THR A 88 8.69 3.30 7.36
C THR A 88 7.68 2.17 7.18
N GLU A 89 6.44 2.50 6.87
CA GLU A 89 5.54 1.62 6.12
C GLU A 89 5.55 2.05 4.65
N PHE A 90 5.19 1.16 3.73
CA PHE A 90 4.97 1.55 2.35
C PHE A 90 4.01 0.61 1.63
N SER A 91 4.40 -0.66 1.40
CA SER A 91 3.60 -1.59 0.61
C SER A 91 3.88 -3.04 1.00
N GLN A 92 3.69 -3.96 0.08
CA GLN A 92 4.01 -5.39 0.28
C GLN A 92 5.52 -5.65 0.11
N PRO A 93 6.08 -6.72 0.73
CA PRO A 93 7.51 -7.02 0.73
C PRO A 93 8.19 -6.97 -0.64
N ALA A 94 7.53 -7.46 -1.70
CA ALA A 94 8.10 -7.47 -3.05
C ALA A 94 8.26 -6.05 -3.63
N ILE A 95 7.33 -5.15 -3.33
CA ILE A 95 7.41 -3.74 -3.73
C ILE A 95 8.49 -3.02 -2.91
N ASP A 96 8.47 -3.22 -1.60
CA ASP A 96 9.40 -2.60 -0.65
C ASP A 96 10.85 -3.01 -0.93
N GLN A 97 11.05 -4.26 -1.36
CA GLN A 97 12.35 -4.75 -1.79
C GLN A 97 12.88 -4.00 -3.02
N ARG A 98 12.01 -3.64 -3.98
CA ARG A 98 12.39 -2.83 -5.16
C ARG A 98 12.83 -1.42 -4.79
N LEU A 99 12.26 -0.85 -3.73
CA LEU A 99 12.73 0.41 -3.14
C LEU A 99 14.02 0.27 -2.36
N GLY A 100 14.51 -0.95 -2.14
CA GLY A 100 15.76 -1.21 -1.42
C GLY A 100 15.65 -1.13 0.09
N LEU A 101 14.46 -1.06 0.68
CA LEU A 101 14.25 -0.86 2.13
C LEU A 101 14.97 -1.91 2.97
N HIS A 102 15.01 -3.17 2.50
CA HIS A 102 15.72 -4.29 3.13
C HIS A 102 17.24 -4.08 3.28
N LYS A 103 17.84 -3.15 2.54
CA LYS A 103 19.27 -2.85 2.65
C LYS A 103 19.61 -2.05 3.90
N ILE A 104 18.67 -1.22 4.36
CA ILE A 104 18.86 -0.29 5.48
C ILE A 104 18.06 -0.70 6.71
N ALA A 105 16.77 -1.02 6.56
CA ALA A 105 15.91 -1.46 7.64
C ALA A 105 15.87 -3.00 7.66
N LYS A 106 16.31 -3.61 8.76
CA LYS A 106 16.53 -5.06 8.84
C LYS A 106 15.40 -5.83 9.50
N TYR A 107 14.44 -5.13 10.09
CA TYR A 107 13.30 -5.74 10.77
C TYR A 107 12.01 -5.42 10.03
N ASN A 108 11.32 -6.45 9.55
CA ASN A 108 10.03 -6.31 8.88
C ASN A 108 8.94 -6.97 9.73
N TYR A 109 7.94 -6.17 10.15
CA TYR A 109 6.91 -6.60 11.11
C TYR A 109 5.58 -6.92 10.45
N PHE A 110 4.96 -8.00 10.87
CA PHE A 110 3.65 -8.48 10.45
C PHE A 110 2.72 -8.74 11.64
N PRO A 111 1.41 -8.70 11.42
CA PRO A 111 0.70 -8.13 10.26
C PRO A 111 0.63 -6.61 10.31
N GLY A 112 0.31 -5.98 9.17
CA GLY A 112 -0.02 -4.56 9.11
C GLY A 112 -1.48 -4.31 9.47
N TRP A 113 -1.75 -3.91 10.69
CA TRP A 113 -3.10 -3.65 11.20
C TRP A 113 -3.78 -2.46 10.53
N HIS A 114 -2.99 -1.52 10.01
CA HIS A 114 -3.46 -0.23 9.49
C HIS A 114 -3.99 -0.30 8.06
N GLN A 115 -3.55 -1.28 7.28
CA GLN A 115 -3.96 -1.47 5.88
C GLN A 115 -4.09 -2.95 5.55
N GLN A 116 -5.27 -3.48 5.82
CA GLN A 116 -5.59 -4.90 5.69
C GLN A 116 -5.87 -5.30 4.24
N SER A 117 -6.29 -4.35 3.41
CA SER A 117 -6.44 -4.52 1.97
C SER A 117 -6.46 -3.16 1.28
N THR A 118 -6.09 -3.16 0.02
CA THR A 118 -6.17 -1.99 -0.87
C THR A 118 -6.82 -2.42 -2.17
N VAL A 119 -7.57 -1.54 -2.80
CA VAL A 119 -8.06 -1.75 -4.16
C VAL A 119 -7.72 -0.51 -4.98
N PHE A 120 -7.01 -0.73 -6.08
CA PHE A 120 -6.71 0.33 -7.03
C PHE A 120 -7.88 0.56 -7.99
N GLU A 121 -8.06 1.82 -8.34
CA GLU A 121 -9.10 2.25 -9.26
C GLU A 121 -8.50 2.91 -10.50
N LEU A 122 -9.07 2.60 -11.65
CA LEU A 122 -8.90 3.38 -12.86
C LEU A 122 -10.03 4.41 -12.89
N LEU A 123 -9.66 5.68 -12.89
CA LEU A 123 -10.60 6.80 -13.01
C LEU A 123 -10.58 7.35 -14.42
N VAL A 124 -11.72 7.34 -15.09
CA VAL A 124 -11.90 7.90 -16.43
C VAL A 124 -12.84 9.10 -16.31
N ASN A 125 -12.52 10.20 -16.96
CA ASN A 125 -13.45 11.33 -17.06
C ASN A 125 -14.76 10.85 -17.69
N LYS A 126 -15.93 11.22 -17.11
CA LYS A 126 -17.22 10.73 -17.60
C LYS A 126 -17.57 11.20 -18.99
N ASP A 127 -17.14 12.40 -19.38
CA ASP A 127 -17.42 12.91 -20.72
C ASP A 127 -16.60 12.14 -21.75
N GLU A 128 -15.32 11.86 -21.44
CA GLU A 128 -14.47 11.02 -22.28
C GLU A 128 -15.00 9.58 -22.34
N TRP A 129 -15.46 9.05 -21.21
CA TRP A 129 -16.11 7.73 -21.18
C TRP A 129 -17.34 7.67 -22.09
N ALA A 130 -18.20 8.70 -22.04
CA ALA A 130 -19.38 8.78 -22.89
C ALA A 130 -19.04 8.91 -24.39
N ASN A 131 -17.90 9.52 -24.73
CA ASN A 131 -17.43 9.67 -26.09
C ASN A 131 -16.74 8.40 -26.65
N MET A 132 -16.40 7.44 -25.78
CA MET A 132 -15.80 6.18 -26.21
C MET A 132 -16.80 5.31 -26.97
N SER A 133 -16.30 4.57 -27.97
CA SER A 133 -17.11 3.55 -28.62
C SER A 133 -17.53 2.44 -27.63
N PRO A 134 -18.70 1.81 -27.80
CA PRO A 134 -19.11 0.69 -26.95
C PRO A 134 -18.07 -0.45 -26.90
N SER A 135 -17.34 -0.69 -27.99
CA SER A 135 -16.26 -1.68 -28.03
C SER A 135 -15.12 -1.31 -27.09
N ASN A 136 -14.68 -0.05 -27.08
CA ASN A 136 -13.60 0.40 -26.20
C ASN A 136 -14.03 0.40 -24.73
N GLN A 137 -15.26 0.79 -24.45
CA GLN A 137 -15.84 0.69 -23.10
C GLN A 137 -15.83 -0.77 -22.61
N ALA A 138 -16.29 -1.70 -23.44
CA ALA A 138 -16.29 -3.13 -23.10
C ALA A 138 -14.89 -3.70 -22.88
N ILE A 139 -13.91 -3.29 -23.68
CA ILE A 139 -12.50 -3.68 -23.52
C ILE A 139 -11.99 -3.20 -22.15
N LEU A 140 -12.17 -1.93 -21.82
CA LEU A 140 -11.73 -1.34 -20.55
C LEU A 140 -12.36 -2.05 -19.35
N GLU A 141 -13.69 -2.22 -19.35
CA GLU A 141 -14.40 -2.91 -18.29
C GLU A 141 -13.92 -4.35 -18.09
N ASN A 142 -13.78 -5.11 -19.18
CA ASN A 142 -13.39 -6.51 -19.09
C ASN A 142 -11.92 -6.65 -18.70
N THR A 143 -11.06 -5.76 -19.15
CA THR A 143 -9.65 -5.72 -18.72
C THR A 143 -9.54 -5.45 -17.22
N CYS A 144 -10.26 -4.45 -16.69
CA CYS A 144 -10.27 -4.19 -15.25
C CYS A 144 -10.79 -5.40 -14.45
N LYS A 145 -11.87 -6.05 -14.91
CA LYS A 145 -12.41 -7.26 -14.26
C LYS A 145 -11.40 -8.42 -14.27
N ALA A 146 -10.72 -8.66 -15.39
CA ALA A 146 -9.69 -9.68 -15.50
C ALA A 146 -8.48 -9.37 -14.61
N SER A 147 -8.08 -8.11 -14.56
CA SER A 147 -6.96 -7.63 -13.75
C SER A 147 -7.18 -7.86 -12.25
N MET A 148 -8.42 -7.83 -11.75
CA MET A 148 -8.73 -8.12 -10.35
C MET A 148 -8.16 -9.48 -9.89
N THR A 149 -8.41 -10.53 -10.65
CA THR A 149 -7.92 -11.89 -10.32
C THR A 149 -6.42 -12.00 -10.53
N ASN A 150 -5.93 -11.45 -11.65
CA ASN A 150 -4.50 -11.50 -11.98
C ASN A 150 -3.64 -10.77 -10.96
N SER A 151 -4.07 -9.57 -10.52
CA SER A 151 -3.34 -8.78 -9.52
C SER A 151 -3.21 -9.49 -8.17
N ILE A 152 -4.25 -10.20 -7.72
CA ILE A 152 -4.16 -11.00 -6.51
C ILE A 152 -3.18 -12.16 -6.72
N ALA A 153 -3.35 -12.92 -7.79
CA ALA A 153 -2.55 -14.13 -8.04
C ALA A 153 -1.06 -13.81 -8.17
N GLU A 154 -0.70 -12.84 -9.00
CA GLU A 154 0.69 -12.42 -9.19
C GLU A 154 1.24 -11.69 -7.94
N GLY A 155 0.42 -10.82 -7.35
CA GLY A 155 0.79 -10.08 -6.17
C GLY A 155 1.17 -11.00 -5.01
N GLU A 156 0.36 -12.01 -4.71
CA GLU A 156 0.65 -12.98 -3.65
C GLU A 156 1.85 -13.86 -4.01
N ALA A 157 1.92 -14.38 -5.25
CA ALA A 157 3.01 -15.23 -5.67
C ALA A 157 4.39 -14.57 -5.49
N MET A 158 4.49 -13.27 -5.80
CA MET A 158 5.74 -12.52 -5.64
C MET A 158 6.20 -12.40 -4.17
N GLN A 159 5.28 -12.44 -3.20
CA GLN A 159 5.65 -12.31 -1.79
C GLN A 159 6.39 -13.54 -1.27
N PHE A 160 6.02 -14.73 -1.73
CA PHE A 160 6.62 -15.99 -1.26
C PHE A 160 8.13 -16.01 -1.46
N ASP A 161 8.60 -15.65 -2.66
CA ASP A 161 10.04 -15.66 -2.96
C ASP A 161 10.80 -14.62 -2.14
N VAL A 162 10.23 -13.43 -1.98
CA VAL A 162 10.86 -12.35 -1.20
C VAL A 162 10.94 -12.73 0.26
N MET A 163 9.87 -13.25 0.84
CA MET A 163 9.84 -13.66 2.25
C MET A 163 10.75 -14.88 2.50
N ALA A 164 10.76 -15.87 1.61
CA ALA A 164 11.65 -17.03 1.72
C ALA A 164 13.14 -16.64 1.69
N ASN A 165 13.49 -15.59 0.95
CA ASN A 165 14.84 -15.09 0.85
C ASN A 165 15.17 -13.97 1.85
N ALA A 166 14.24 -13.55 2.70
CA ALA A 166 14.43 -12.45 3.65
C ALA A 166 15.69 -12.66 4.51
N LYS A 167 15.84 -13.84 5.11
CA LYS A 167 17.01 -14.17 5.95
C LYS A 167 18.33 -14.08 5.19
N LYS A 168 18.38 -14.51 3.92
CA LYS A 168 19.58 -14.41 3.07
C LYS A 168 19.94 -12.95 2.79
N ASN A 169 18.94 -12.07 2.76
CA ASN A 169 19.10 -10.64 2.57
C ASN A 169 19.37 -9.90 3.90
N GLY A 170 19.57 -10.63 4.99
CA GLY A 170 19.81 -10.08 6.32
C GLY A 170 18.58 -9.41 6.93
N VAL A 171 17.39 -9.80 6.52
CA VAL A 171 16.12 -9.31 7.07
C VAL A 171 15.55 -10.31 8.07
N GLU A 172 15.14 -9.82 9.21
CA GLU A 172 14.39 -10.55 10.22
C GLU A 172 12.90 -10.21 10.11
N ILE A 173 12.09 -11.22 9.80
CA ILE A 173 10.63 -11.10 9.80
C ILE A 173 10.14 -11.38 11.22
N ARG A 174 9.29 -10.50 11.75
CA ARG A 174 8.72 -10.57 13.09
C ARG A 174 7.20 -10.51 13.06
N TYR A 175 6.58 -11.20 14.03
CA TYR A 175 5.12 -11.27 14.19
C TYR A 175 4.70 -10.75 15.57
#